data_65e43ec209727dfe159c022c9e06e0ca
#
_entry.id   65e43ec209727dfe159c022c9e06e0ca
#
_cell.length_a   1.000
_cell.length_b   1.000
_cell.length_c   1.000
_cell.angle_alpha   90.00
_cell.angle_beta   90.00
_cell.angle_gamma   90.00
#
_symmetry.space_group_name_H-M   'P 1'
#
loop_
_entity.id
_entity.type
_entity.pdbx_description
1 polymer ?
#
loop_
_entity_poly.entity_id
_entity_poly.type
_entity_poly.pdbx_seq_one_letter_code
_entity_poly.pdbx_strand_id
1 'polypeptide(L)'
;VIKQNFLGGIGMSELSSKSKSSNEIQIPIDSITLEGNLTIPEGAKGIVVFAHGSGSSRFSSRNRFVAQELQKEGLGTLLFDLLTAEEERIDMVTAHLRFDIDLLANRLVEVTNWLLSNPDTKNLNIGYFGASTGAAAALIAAKEHAGVVKAVVSRGGRPDLAEKALPDVKAPTLLIVGGQDFQVIEMNQWALDRLKAEQKELKIVPGATHLFEEPGTLEEVADLAGEWFKRYLLEGK
;
A
#
# COMPACT_ATOMS: atom_id res chain seq x y z
N VAL A 1 -64.41 30.92 15.71
CA VAL A 1 -63.37 30.62 16.72
C VAL A 1 -62.63 29.37 16.26
N ILE A 2 -61.48 29.52 15.57
CA ILE A 2 -60.70 28.41 15.08
C ILE A 2 -59.28 28.65 15.58
N LYS A 3 -58.75 27.70 16.35
CA LYS A 3 -57.36 27.68 16.78
C LYS A 3 -56.47 27.02 15.75
N GLN A 4 -55.47 27.72 15.30
CA GLN A 4 -54.36 27.19 14.53
C GLN A 4 -53.38 26.47 15.45
N ASN A 5 -53.02 25.20 15.10
CA ASN A 5 -51.93 24.49 15.69
C ASN A 5 -50.70 24.59 14.78
N PHE A 6 -49.63 25.13 15.32
CA PHE A 6 -48.28 25.08 14.76
C PHE A 6 -47.68 23.70 14.99
N LEU A 7 -47.30 23.04 13.91
CA LEU A 7 -46.44 21.88 13.97
C LEU A 7 -45.02 22.30 13.56
N GLY A 8 -44.12 22.24 14.54
CA GLY A 8 -42.70 22.48 14.34
C GLY A 8 -42.07 21.39 13.51
N GLY A 9 -41.48 21.76 12.38
CA GLY A 9 -40.67 20.91 11.58
C GLY A 9 -39.33 20.63 12.28
N ILE A 10 -39.08 19.37 12.56
CA ILE A 10 -37.75 18.88 12.98
C ILE A 10 -36.90 18.80 11.73
N GLY A 11 -35.92 19.68 11.61
CA GLY A 11 -34.91 19.61 10.57
C GLY A 11 -34.06 18.37 10.73
N MET A 12 -34.23 17.40 9.86
CA MET A 12 -33.25 16.33 9.65
C MET A 12 -32.04 16.96 8.98
N SER A 13 -30.97 17.13 9.74
CA SER A 13 -29.67 17.41 9.17
C SER A 13 -29.21 16.16 8.40
N GLU A 14 -29.31 16.23 7.07
CA GLU A 14 -28.63 15.30 6.18
C GLU A 14 -27.12 15.41 6.43
N LEU A 15 -26.58 14.43 7.14
CA LEU A 15 -25.16 14.12 7.14
C LEU A 15 -24.83 13.61 5.73
N SER A 16 -24.55 14.54 4.82
CA SER A 16 -23.94 14.23 3.53
C SER A 16 -22.58 13.62 3.80
N SER A 17 -22.51 12.30 3.76
CA SER A 17 -21.25 11.60 3.63
C SER A 17 -20.67 11.96 2.27
N LYS A 18 -19.76 12.95 2.20
CA LYS A 18 -18.96 13.20 1.02
C LYS A 18 -18.19 11.93 0.71
N SER A 19 -18.64 11.17 -0.28
CA SER A 19 -17.89 10.05 -0.84
C SER A 19 -16.56 10.60 -1.34
N LYS A 20 -15.47 10.11 -0.75
CA LYS A 20 -14.11 10.45 -1.15
C LYS A 20 -13.92 9.94 -2.58
N SER A 21 -13.85 10.85 -3.55
CA SER A 21 -13.57 10.50 -4.93
C SER A 21 -12.12 10.07 -5.05
N SER A 22 -11.89 8.84 -5.47
CA SER A 22 -10.58 8.41 -5.96
C SER A 22 -10.31 9.18 -7.25
N ASN A 23 -9.25 9.99 -7.27
CA ASN A 23 -8.85 10.72 -8.46
C ASN A 23 -7.89 9.87 -9.28
N GLU A 24 -8.24 9.58 -10.53
CA GLU A 24 -7.28 9.06 -11.49
C GLU A 24 -6.24 10.14 -11.77
N ILE A 25 -4.98 9.76 -11.70
CA ILE A 25 -3.85 10.67 -11.90
C ILE A 25 -2.83 10.07 -12.85
N GLN A 26 -2.10 10.95 -13.48
CA GLN A 26 -0.91 10.61 -14.26
C GLN A 26 0.33 11.06 -13.49
N ILE A 27 1.29 10.17 -13.34
CA ILE A 27 2.54 10.38 -12.61
C ILE A 27 3.66 10.44 -13.64
N PRO A 28 4.14 11.63 -13.99
CA PRO A 28 5.25 11.78 -14.91
C PRO A 28 6.56 11.35 -14.23
N ILE A 29 7.31 10.48 -14.90
CA ILE A 29 8.60 9.98 -14.45
C ILE A 29 9.54 10.01 -15.67
N ASP A 30 10.49 10.93 -15.69
CA ASP A 30 11.41 11.12 -16.82
C ASP A 30 10.68 11.14 -18.18
N SER A 31 10.90 10.11 -19.00
CA SER A 31 10.32 9.98 -20.34
C SER A 31 9.01 9.21 -20.40
N ILE A 32 8.51 8.70 -19.27
CA ILE A 32 7.29 7.91 -19.20
C ILE A 32 6.25 8.53 -18.28
N THR A 33 5.04 8.03 -18.36
CA THR A 33 3.95 8.38 -17.44
C THR A 33 3.30 7.11 -16.91
N LEU A 34 3.21 7.00 -15.58
CA LEU A 34 2.48 5.92 -14.92
C LEU A 34 1.08 6.38 -14.55
N GLU A 35 0.14 5.45 -14.55
CA GLU A 35 -1.23 5.74 -14.15
C GLU A 35 -1.47 5.31 -12.70
N GLY A 36 -2.24 6.13 -11.97
CA GLY A 36 -2.52 5.89 -10.57
C GLY A 36 -3.91 6.33 -10.13
N ASN A 37 -4.32 5.86 -8.97
CA ASN A 37 -5.51 6.27 -8.25
C ASN A 37 -5.07 6.83 -6.89
N LEU A 38 -5.19 8.13 -6.73
CA LEU A 38 -4.83 8.84 -5.50
C LEU A 38 -6.10 9.19 -4.71
N THR A 39 -6.09 8.86 -3.43
CA THR A 39 -7.13 9.25 -2.49
C THR A 39 -6.48 9.86 -1.26
N ILE A 40 -6.86 11.09 -0.92
CA ILE A 40 -6.35 11.78 0.29
C ILE A 40 -7.57 12.17 1.14
N PRO A 41 -7.82 11.45 2.25
CA PRO A 41 -8.82 11.88 3.22
C PRO A 41 -8.52 13.26 3.80
N GLU A 42 -9.57 13.99 4.15
CA GLU A 42 -9.41 15.28 4.82
C GLU A 42 -8.61 15.12 6.12
N GLY A 43 -7.59 15.95 6.30
CA GLY A 43 -6.72 15.91 7.49
C GLY A 43 -5.71 14.74 7.50
N ALA A 44 -5.55 14.00 6.40
CA ALA A 44 -4.56 12.93 6.33
C ALA A 44 -3.16 13.45 6.64
N LYS A 45 -2.41 12.69 7.45
CA LYS A 45 -1.01 12.97 7.79
C LYS A 45 -0.04 11.96 7.20
N GLY A 46 -0.56 10.86 6.69
CA GLY A 46 0.23 9.79 6.07
C GLY A 46 -0.42 9.29 4.79
N ILE A 47 0.40 8.75 3.90
CA ILE A 47 0.00 8.13 2.64
C ILE A 47 0.67 6.77 2.48
N VAL A 48 -0.10 5.77 2.05
CA VAL A 48 0.41 4.43 1.74
C VAL A 48 0.44 4.24 0.23
N VAL A 49 1.62 3.92 -0.30
CA VAL A 49 1.85 3.65 -1.71
C VAL A 49 1.86 2.14 -1.93
N PHE A 50 1.04 1.67 -2.86
CA PHE A 50 0.82 0.26 -3.12
C PHE A 50 1.66 -0.22 -4.30
N ALA A 51 2.57 -1.18 -4.04
CA ALA A 51 3.29 -1.93 -5.06
C ALA A 51 2.61 -3.28 -5.28
N HIS A 52 1.93 -3.42 -6.42
CA HIS A 52 1.20 -4.64 -6.76
C HIS A 52 2.14 -5.80 -7.15
N GLY A 53 1.64 -7.03 -7.09
CA GLY A 53 2.38 -8.23 -7.49
C GLY A 53 2.42 -8.42 -9.00
N SER A 54 3.22 -9.42 -9.44
CA SER A 54 3.35 -9.82 -10.84
C SER A 54 2.01 -10.19 -11.46
N GLY A 55 1.72 -9.68 -12.67
CA GLY A 55 0.45 -9.91 -13.39
C GLY A 55 -0.76 -9.26 -12.74
N SER A 56 -0.56 -8.27 -11.86
CA SER A 56 -1.59 -7.46 -11.23
C SER A 56 -1.46 -6.00 -11.65
N SER A 57 -2.31 -5.12 -11.13
CA SER A 57 -2.33 -3.69 -11.45
C SER A 57 -2.92 -2.86 -10.30
N ARG A 58 -3.03 -1.55 -10.50
CA ARG A 58 -3.76 -0.64 -9.59
C ARG A 58 -5.22 -1.05 -9.35
N PHE A 59 -5.78 -1.89 -10.22
CA PHE A 59 -7.15 -2.42 -10.11
C PHE A 59 -7.28 -3.70 -9.29
N SER A 60 -6.20 -4.22 -8.70
CA SER A 60 -6.25 -5.39 -7.80
C SER A 60 -7.35 -5.23 -6.77
N SER A 61 -8.34 -6.12 -6.77
CA SER A 61 -9.46 -6.08 -5.82
C SER A 61 -8.98 -6.17 -4.37
N ARG A 62 -7.97 -6.99 -4.10
CA ARG A 62 -7.37 -7.16 -2.77
C ARG A 62 -6.66 -5.90 -2.30
N ASN A 63 -5.83 -5.28 -3.14
CA ASN A 63 -5.14 -4.04 -2.77
C ASN A 63 -6.14 -2.89 -2.60
N ARG A 64 -7.17 -2.83 -3.45
CA ARG A 64 -8.24 -1.82 -3.32
C ARG A 64 -9.03 -1.98 -2.03
N PHE A 65 -9.32 -3.22 -1.62
CA PHE A 65 -9.96 -3.49 -0.33
C PHE A 65 -9.12 -2.95 0.82
N VAL A 66 -7.84 -3.35 0.92
CA VAL A 66 -6.94 -2.85 1.97
C VAL A 66 -6.83 -1.32 1.93
N ALA A 67 -6.69 -0.72 0.74
CA ALA A 67 -6.63 0.73 0.59
C ALA A 67 -7.89 1.42 1.13
N GLN A 68 -9.08 0.86 0.87
CA GLN A 68 -10.35 1.41 1.38
C GLN A 68 -10.43 1.35 2.91
N GLU A 69 -9.95 0.27 3.53
CA GLU A 69 -9.88 0.18 4.99
C GLU A 69 -8.92 1.23 5.57
N LEU A 70 -7.72 1.39 4.99
CA LEU A 70 -6.76 2.42 5.40
C LEU A 70 -7.33 3.84 5.25
N GLN A 71 -8.11 4.10 4.19
CA GLN A 71 -8.77 5.40 3.99
C GLN A 71 -9.82 5.70 5.06
N LYS A 72 -10.55 4.69 5.56
CA LYS A 72 -11.49 4.85 6.69
C LYS A 72 -10.77 5.29 7.95
N GLU A 73 -9.52 4.87 8.12
CA GLU A 73 -8.65 5.24 9.22
C GLU A 73 -7.93 6.59 9.05
N GLY A 74 -8.21 7.31 7.96
CA GLY A 74 -7.66 8.64 7.70
C GLY A 74 -6.31 8.65 6.98
N LEU A 75 -5.86 7.50 6.46
CA LEU A 75 -4.64 7.42 5.67
C LEU A 75 -4.92 7.72 4.19
N GLY A 76 -4.06 8.49 3.55
CA GLY A 76 -4.02 8.61 2.10
C GLY A 76 -3.55 7.31 1.46
N THR A 77 -3.94 7.08 0.22
CA THR A 77 -3.49 5.89 -0.54
C THR A 77 -3.20 6.25 -1.99
N LEU A 78 -2.15 5.66 -2.52
CA LEU A 78 -1.81 5.70 -3.93
C LEU A 78 -1.67 4.27 -4.46
N LEU A 79 -2.59 3.85 -5.32
CA LEU A 79 -2.48 2.64 -6.12
C LEU A 79 -2.05 3.05 -7.52
N PHE A 80 -0.97 2.50 -8.01
CA PHE A 80 -0.46 2.85 -9.34
C PHE A 80 0.05 1.61 -10.07
N ASP A 81 0.13 1.69 -11.39
CA ASP A 81 0.68 0.63 -12.21
C ASP A 81 2.21 0.77 -12.28
N LEU A 82 2.92 -0.32 -11.90
CA LEU A 82 4.38 -0.35 -11.92
C LEU A 82 4.97 -0.38 -13.34
N LEU A 83 4.16 -0.75 -14.32
CA LEU A 83 4.50 -0.76 -15.74
C LEU A 83 3.60 0.21 -16.49
N THR A 84 4.12 0.81 -17.56
CA THR A 84 3.27 1.55 -18.51
C THR A 84 2.39 0.60 -19.30
N ALA A 85 1.33 1.11 -19.94
CA ALA A 85 0.46 0.28 -20.79
C ALA A 85 1.22 -0.38 -21.95
N GLU A 86 2.29 0.25 -22.46
CA GLU A 86 3.16 -0.35 -23.50
C GLU A 86 3.99 -1.48 -22.92
N GLU A 87 4.64 -1.27 -21.77
CA GLU A 87 5.42 -2.28 -21.05
C GLU A 87 4.55 -3.47 -20.67
N GLU A 88 3.32 -3.25 -20.20
CA GLU A 88 2.37 -4.32 -19.87
C GLU A 88 2.02 -5.17 -21.11
N ARG A 89 1.81 -4.56 -22.29
CA ARG A 89 1.56 -5.30 -23.52
C ARG A 89 2.75 -6.20 -23.89
N ILE A 90 3.97 -5.73 -23.73
CA ILE A 90 5.18 -6.52 -23.95
C ILE A 90 5.27 -7.64 -22.90
N ASP A 91 5.02 -7.31 -21.65
CA ASP A 91 5.13 -8.24 -20.53
C ASP A 91 4.09 -9.35 -20.56
N MET A 92 2.88 -9.08 -21.09
CA MET A 92 1.87 -10.14 -21.31
C MET A 92 2.39 -11.29 -22.19
N VAL A 93 3.32 -11.01 -23.09
CA VAL A 93 3.92 -12.03 -23.99
C VAL A 93 5.21 -12.60 -23.41
N THR A 94 6.04 -11.77 -22.80
CA THR A 94 7.40 -12.11 -22.38
C THR A 94 7.51 -12.51 -20.92
N ALA A 95 6.63 -11.99 -20.07
CA ALA A 95 6.58 -12.16 -18.62
C ALA A 95 7.90 -11.79 -17.90
N HIS A 96 8.78 -10.96 -18.49
CA HIS A 96 10.07 -10.65 -17.87
C HIS A 96 10.08 -9.35 -17.07
N LEU A 97 9.30 -8.33 -17.47
CA LEU A 97 9.28 -7.04 -16.76
C LEU A 97 8.63 -7.15 -15.37
N ARG A 98 7.58 -7.98 -15.24
CA ARG A 98 6.92 -8.23 -13.94
C ARG A 98 7.82 -8.90 -12.89
N PHE A 99 8.95 -9.46 -13.32
CA PHE A 99 9.97 -10.06 -12.45
C PHE A 99 11.29 -9.28 -12.44
N ASP A 100 11.37 -8.17 -13.17
CA ASP A 100 12.50 -7.23 -13.08
C ASP A 100 12.32 -6.35 -11.83
N ILE A 101 12.75 -6.90 -10.69
CA ILE A 101 12.55 -6.28 -9.38
C ILE A 101 13.25 -4.93 -9.27
N ASP A 102 14.40 -4.78 -9.94
CA ASP A 102 15.14 -3.50 -9.93
C ASP A 102 14.36 -2.43 -10.70
N LEU A 103 13.75 -2.76 -11.84
CA LEU A 103 12.86 -1.87 -12.57
C LEU A 103 11.67 -1.46 -11.70
N LEU A 104 10.99 -2.44 -11.08
CA LEU A 104 9.81 -2.17 -10.25
C LEU A 104 10.16 -1.31 -9.02
N ALA A 105 11.31 -1.56 -8.41
CA ALA A 105 11.80 -0.76 -7.29
C ALA A 105 12.12 0.69 -7.72
N ASN A 106 12.78 0.87 -8.87
CA ASN A 106 13.05 2.20 -9.41
C ASN A 106 11.77 2.98 -9.71
N ARG A 107 10.72 2.32 -10.23
CA ARG A 107 9.40 2.96 -10.42
C ARG A 107 8.84 3.48 -9.08
N LEU A 108 8.94 2.67 -8.02
CA LEU A 108 8.46 3.08 -6.69
C LEU A 108 9.30 4.22 -6.10
N VAL A 109 10.62 4.22 -6.32
CA VAL A 109 11.51 5.32 -5.94
C VAL A 109 11.09 6.61 -6.63
N GLU A 110 10.88 6.59 -7.95
CA GLU A 110 10.50 7.79 -8.71
C GLU A 110 9.09 8.29 -8.36
N VAL A 111 8.13 7.38 -8.13
CA VAL A 111 6.79 7.76 -7.62
C VAL A 111 6.90 8.42 -6.25
N THR A 112 7.82 7.97 -5.40
CA THR A 112 8.08 8.61 -4.11
C THR A 112 8.67 10.00 -4.27
N ASN A 113 9.62 10.20 -5.18
CA ASN A 113 10.16 11.51 -5.52
C ASN A 113 9.06 12.47 -6.01
N TRP A 114 8.15 11.95 -6.84
CA TRP A 114 6.99 12.71 -7.31
C TRP A 114 6.08 13.11 -6.13
N LEU A 115 5.76 12.21 -5.20
CA LEU A 115 4.96 12.50 -4.00
C LEU A 115 5.60 13.59 -3.14
N LEU A 116 6.92 13.57 -2.98
CA LEU A 116 7.66 14.56 -2.20
C LEU A 116 7.66 15.96 -2.85
N SER A 117 7.46 16.05 -4.16
CA SER A 117 7.38 17.32 -4.90
C SER A 117 5.95 17.82 -5.13
N ASN A 118 4.96 16.94 -5.05
CA ASN A 118 3.55 17.27 -5.28
C ASN A 118 2.97 18.08 -4.12
N PRO A 119 2.34 19.26 -4.37
CA PRO A 119 1.79 20.13 -3.33
C PRO A 119 0.83 19.43 -2.36
N ASP A 120 0.04 18.47 -2.84
CA ASP A 120 -1.01 17.79 -2.05
C ASP A 120 -0.45 16.68 -1.15
N THR A 121 0.75 16.15 -1.46
CA THR A 121 1.31 14.98 -0.78
C THR A 121 2.66 15.20 -0.10
N LYS A 122 3.39 16.26 -0.45
CA LYS A 122 4.77 16.52 0.02
C LYS A 122 4.95 16.59 1.53
N ASN A 123 3.87 16.85 2.28
CA ASN A 123 3.90 16.94 3.74
C ASN A 123 3.37 15.66 4.43
N LEU A 124 3.01 14.63 3.66
CA LEU A 124 2.51 13.37 4.22
C LEU A 124 3.66 12.42 4.54
N ASN A 125 3.56 11.72 5.68
CA ASN A 125 4.46 10.62 5.99
C ASN A 125 4.18 9.45 5.02
N ILE A 126 5.22 8.87 4.43
CA ILE A 126 5.09 7.86 3.38
C ILE A 126 5.32 6.47 3.95
N GLY A 127 4.42 5.54 3.65
CA GLY A 127 4.58 4.10 3.88
C GLY A 127 4.38 3.32 2.59
N TYR A 128 4.92 2.10 2.53
CA TYR A 128 4.76 1.19 1.41
C TYR A 128 3.96 -0.06 1.79
N PHE A 129 3.03 -0.43 0.94
CA PHE A 129 2.33 -1.71 1.00
C PHE A 129 2.68 -2.52 -0.25
N GLY A 130 3.47 -3.57 -0.10
CA GLY A 130 3.89 -4.45 -1.19
C GLY A 130 3.20 -5.80 -1.16
N ALA A 131 2.73 -6.28 -2.32
CA ALA A 131 2.12 -7.59 -2.47
C ALA A 131 2.99 -8.50 -3.35
N SER A 132 3.26 -9.73 -2.91
CA SER A 132 4.07 -10.71 -3.67
C SER A 132 5.41 -10.12 -4.12
N THR A 133 5.71 -10.07 -5.44
CA THR A 133 6.92 -9.43 -6.00
C THR A 133 6.99 -7.94 -5.69
N GLY A 134 5.85 -7.25 -5.58
CA GLY A 134 5.79 -5.83 -5.17
C GLY A 134 6.35 -5.57 -3.77
N ALA A 135 6.35 -6.58 -2.89
CA ALA A 135 6.97 -6.45 -1.57
C ALA A 135 8.51 -6.35 -1.66
N ALA A 136 9.12 -7.07 -2.59
CA ALA A 136 10.56 -6.94 -2.85
C ALA A 136 10.90 -5.53 -3.37
N ALA A 137 10.13 -5.03 -4.35
CA ALA A 137 10.28 -3.67 -4.85
C ALA A 137 10.14 -2.62 -3.73
N ALA A 138 9.15 -2.81 -2.83
CA ALA A 138 8.92 -1.93 -1.68
C ALA A 138 10.11 -1.92 -0.70
N LEU A 139 10.72 -3.07 -0.43
CA LEU A 139 11.89 -3.18 0.46
C LEU A 139 13.14 -2.51 -0.14
N ILE A 140 13.38 -2.71 -1.44
CA ILE A 140 14.49 -2.06 -2.14
C ILE A 140 14.27 -0.53 -2.15
N ALA A 141 13.08 -0.08 -2.52
CA ALA A 141 12.77 1.35 -2.53
C ALA A 141 12.84 1.98 -1.11
N ALA A 142 12.43 1.25 -0.07
CA ALA A 142 12.55 1.72 1.31
C ALA A 142 14.01 1.87 1.78
N LYS A 143 14.91 1.03 1.29
CA LYS A 143 16.35 1.19 1.50
C LYS A 143 16.86 2.47 0.80
N GLU A 144 16.51 2.69 -0.47
CA GLU A 144 16.93 3.88 -1.23
C GLU A 144 16.37 5.19 -0.61
N HIS A 145 15.16 5.14 -0.06
CA HIS A 145 14.50 6.24 0.63
C HIS A 145 14.60 6.13 2.17
N ALA A 146 15.74 5.70 2.68
CA ALA A 146 15.97 5.61 4.12
C ALA A 146 15.70 6.97 4.82
N GLY A 147 14.86 6.94 5.86
CA GLY A 147 14.43 8.13 6.60
C GLY A 147 13.23 8.88 6.00
N VAL A 148 12.90 8.68 4.72
CA VAL A 148 11.68 9.18 4.08
C VAL A 148 10.53 8.21 4.30
N VAL A 149 10.74 6.94 3.94
CA VAL A 149 9.74 5.88 4.15
C VAL A 149 9.71 5.51 5.63
N LYS A 150 8.53 5.65 6.24
CA LYS A 150 8.33 5.49 7.68
C LYS A 150 7.84 4.11 8.07
N ALA A 151 7.28 3.33 7.14
CA ALA A 151 6.83 1.97 7.38
C ALA A 151 6.73 1.17 6.09
N VAL A 152 6.94 -0.14 6.18
CA VAL A 152 6.70 -1.10 5.09
C VAL A 152 5.80 -2.22 5.60
N VAL A 153 4.79 -2.57 4.83
CA VAL A 153 3.97 -3.77 5.01
C VAL A 153 4.10 -4.64 3.77
N SER A 154 4.43 -5.91 3.97
CA SER A 154 4.52 -6.94 2.94
C SER A 154 3.39 -7.95 3.13
N ARG A 155 2.53 -8.13 2.13
CA ARG A 155 1.45 -9.12 2.13
C ARG A 155 1.76 -10.26 1.17
N GLY A 156 1.93 -11.48 1.70
CA GLY A 156 2.30 -12.65 0.89
C GLY A 156 3.54 -12.37 0.04
N GLY A 157 4.48 -11.62 0.61
CA GLY A 157 5.59 -11.05 -0.14
C GLY A 157 6.70 -12.03 -0.46
N ARG A 158 7.51 -11.64 -1.46
CA ARG A 158 8.74 -12.30 -1.87
C ARG A 158 9.97 -11.47 -1.46
N PRO A 159 10.20 -11.28 -0.12
CA PRO A 159 11.30 -10.46 0.37
C PRO A 159 12.67 -11.08 0.05
N ASP A 160 12.72 -12.36 -0.27
CA ASP A 160 13.91 -13.05 -0.77
C ASP A 160 14.47 -12.43 -2.06
N LEU A 161 13.61 -11.87 -2.91
CA LEU A 161 14.01 -11.16 -4.13
C LEU A 161 14.68 -9.79 -3.84
N ALA A 162 14.60 -9.31 -2.61
CA ALA A 162 15.27 -8.09 -2.14
C ALA A 162 16.50 -8.39 -1.26
N GLU A 163 17.07 -9.59 -1.33
CA GLU A 163 18.12 -10.09 -0.43
C GLU A 163 19.20 -9.04 -0.09
N LYS A 164 19.77 -8.42 -1.13
CA LYS A 164 20.86 -7.44 -0.97
C LYS A 164 20.44 -6.15 -0.25
N ALA A 165 19.14 -5.83 -0.27
CA ALA A 165 18.62 -4.63 0.36
C ALA A 165 18.26 -4.84 1.84
N LEU A 166 17.90 -6.06 2.24
CA LEU A 166 17.37 -6.36 3.58
C LEU A 166 18.22 -5.82 4.73
N PRO A 167 19.59 -5.93 4.72
CA PRO A 167 20.43 -5.41 5.81
C PRO A 167 20.39 -3.88 5.95
N ASP A 168 19.98 -3.17 4.91
CA ASP A 168 20.00 -1.70 4.84
C ASP A 168 18.62 -1.08 5.00
N VAL A 169 17.55 -1.88 5.01
CA VAL A 169 16.19 -1.39 5.29
C VAL A 169 16.10 -0.93 6.72
N LYS A 170 15.82 0.37 6.93
CA LYS A 170 15.69 1.00 8.25
C LYS A 170 14.21 1.18 8.66
N ALA A 171 13.32 1.26 7.70
CA ALA A 171 11.90 1.44 7.96
C ALA A 171 11.31 0.29 8.77
N PRO A 172 10.49 0.55 9.79
CA PRO A 172 9.67 -0.45 10.45
C PRO A 172 8.97 -1.35 9.44
N THR A 173 9.15 -2.67 9.55
CA THR A 173 8.70 -3.62 8.52
C THR A 173 7.82 -4.73 9.10
N LEU A 174 6.61 -4.86 8.57
CA LEU A 174 5.67 -5.93 8.88
C LEU A 174 5.55 -6.89 7.70
N LEU A 175 5.82 -8.17 7.93
CA LEU A 175 5.64 -9.25 6.97
C LEU A 175 4.36 -10.01 7.35
N ILE A 176 3.38 -10.10 6.44
CA ILE A 176 2.11 -10.80 6.65
C ILE A 176 2.03 -11.95 5.65
N VAL A 177 1.87 -13.17 6.13
CA VAL A 177 1.86 -14.38 5.29
C VAL A 177 0.68 -15.28 5.67
N GLY A 178 0.07 -15.92 4.68
CA GLY A 178 -0.98 -16.91 4.90
C GLY A 178 -0.45 -18.17 5.54
N GLY A 179 -1.17 -18.71 6.54
CA GLY A 179 -0.76 -19.90 7.27
C GLY A 179 -0.70 -21.19 6.45
N GLN A 180 -1.30 -21.21 5.25
CA GLN A 180 -1.23 -22.31 4.29
C GLN A 180 -0.17 -22.10 3.20
N ASP A 181 0.52 -20.94 3.19
CA ASP A 181 1.54 -20.60 2.21
C ASP A 181 2.95 -20.93 2.74
N PHE A 182 3.20 -22.23 2.95
CA PHE A 182 4.38 -22.74 3.67
C PHE A 182 5.71 -22.25 3.09
N GLN A 183 5.87 -22.27 1.77
CA GLN A 183 7.11 -21.81 1.12
C GLN A 183 7.34 -20.31 1.36
N VAL A 184 6.28 -19.50 1.28
CA VAL A 184 6.37 -18.04 1.51
C VAL A 184 6.62 -17.76 2.99
N ILE A 185 6.11 -18.57 3.91
CA ILE A 185 6.45 -18.46 5.35
C ILE A 185 7.97 -18.62 5.55
N GLU A 186 8.58 -19.64 4.97
CA GLU A 186 10.03 -19.88 5.08
C GLU A 186 10.84 -18.72 4.49
N MET A 187 10.45 -18.20 3.32
CA MET A 187 11.09 -17.04 2.69
C MET A 187 10.99 -15.78 3.55
N ASN A 188 9.84 -15.56 4.19
CA ASN A 188 9.63 -14.40 5.05
C ASN A 188 10.36 -14.53 6.39
N GLN A 189 10.43 -15.72 6.98
CA GLN A 189 11.26 -15.96 8.16
C GLN A 189 12.74 -15.72 7.86
N TRP A 190 13.23 -16.26 6.74
CA TRP A 190 14.59 -16.05 6.27
C TRP A 190 14.92 -14.55 6.07
N ALA A 191 13.98 -13.79 5.53
CA ALA A 191 14.13 -12.35 5.33
C ALA A 191 14.08 -11.58 6.65
N LEU A 192 13.18 -11.95 7.58
CA LEU A 192 13.07 -11.35 8.91
C LEU A 192 14.41 -11.40 9.65
N ASP A 193 15.13 -12.53 9.55
CA ASP A 193 16.42 -12.70 10.21
C ASP A 193 17.48 -11.74 9.65
N ARG A 194 17.36 -11.33 8.39
CA ARG A 194 18.29 -10.45 7.66
C ARG A 194 17.95 -8.97 7.72
N LEU A 195 16.69 -8.65 7.92
CA LEU A 195 16.27 -7.26 8.14
C LEU A 195 16.97 -6.68 9.36
N LYS A 196 17.47 -5.47 9.23
CA LYS A 196 18.11 -4.71 10.33
C LYS A 196 17.24 -3.56 10.84
N ALA A 197 16.02 -3.43 10.36
CA ALA A 197 15.03 -2.53 10.95
C ALA A 197 14.87 -2.83 12.45
N GLU A 198 14.85 -1.79 13.29
CA GLU A 198 14.67 -1.95 14.73
C GLU A 198 13.31 -2.56 15.08
N GLN A 199 12.30 -2.18 14.30
CA GLN A 199 10.94 -2.70 14.41
C GLN A 199 10.66 -3.57 13.21
N LYS A 200 10.51 -4.87 13.43
CA LYS A 200 10.20 -5.85 12.39
C LYS A 200 9.37 -6.98 12.97
N GLU A 201 8.33 -7.38 12.28
CA GLU A 201 7.45 -8.45 12.71
C GLU A 201 7.07 -9.36 11.54
N LEU A 202 6.83 -10.65 11.85
CA LEU A 202 6.19 -11.61 10.95
C LEU A 202 4.86 -12.03 11.59
N LYS A 203 3.77 -11.83 10.86
CA LYS A 203 2.42 -12.26 11.22
C LYS A 203 1.94 -13.34 10.27
N ILE A 204 1.48 -14.44 10.84
CA ILE A 204 0.89 -15.54 10.09
C ILE A 204 -0.62 -15.48 10.28
N VAL A 205 -1.37 -15.33 9.17
CA VAL A 205 -2.84 -15.33 9.18
C VAL A 205 -3.33 -16.77 9.08
N PRO A 206 -3.93 -17.33 10.13
CA PRO A 206 -4.32 -18.74 10.16
C PRO A 206 -5.33 -19.07 9.05
N GLY A 207 -5.14 -20.21 8.37
CA GLY A 207 -6.04 -20.69 7.33
C GLY A 207 -5.94 -19.98 5.98
N ALA A 208 -5.27 -18.84 5.90
CA ALA A 208 -5.11 -18.10 4.65
C ALA A 208 -4.13 -18.78 3.70
N THR A 209 -4.48 -18.81 2.42
CA THR A 209 -3.58 -19.14 1.31
C THR A 209 -2.83 -17.88 0.82
N HIS A 210 -2.06 -18.00 -0.25
CA HIS A 210 -1.25 -16.90 -0.81
C HIS A 210 -2.06 -15.63 -1.15
N LEU A 211 -3.29 -15.80 -1.61
CA LEU A 211 -4.12 -14.70 -2.08
C LEU A 211 -5.08 -14.14 -1.01
N PHE A 212 -5.17 -14.78 0.17
CA PHE A 212 -6.07 -14.36 1.25
C PHE A 212 -7.53 -14.28 0.78
N GLU A 213 -8.00 -15.35 0.10
CA GLU A 213 -9.37 -15.43 -0.45
C GLU A 213 -10.35 -16.06 0.53
N GLU A 214 -9.85 -16.65 1.61
CA GLU A 214 -10.66 -17.24 2.65
C GLU A 214 -11.38 -16.17 3.49
N PRO A 215 -12.63 -16.42 3.91
CA PRO A 215 -13.41 -15.43 4.65
C PRO A 215 -12.68 -14.88 5.87
N GLY A 216 -12.61 -13.56 6.01
CA GLY A 216 -12.00 -12.86 7.15
C GLY A 216 -10.47 -12.69 7.07
N THR A 217 -9.80 -13.39 6.14
CA THR A 217 -8.33 -13.35 6.08
C THR A 217 -7.78 -12.06 5.49
N LEU A 218 -8.47 -11.49 4.52
CA LEU A 218 -8.06 -10.20 3.93
C LEU A 218 -8.41 -9.03 4.86
N GLU A 219 -9.49 -9.14 5.61
CA GLU A 219 -9.85 -8.22 6.68
C GLU A 219 -8.76 -8.19 7.76
N GLU A 220 -8.27 -9.35 8.19
CA GLU A 220 -7.15 -9.43 9.15
C GLU A 220 -5.87 -8.78 8.59
N VAL A 221 -5.58 -8.95 7.31
CA VAL A 221 -4.47 -8.23 6.64
C VAL A 221 -4.67 -6.72 6.72
N ALA A 222 -5.88 -6.22 6.46
CA ALA A 222 -6.19 -4.80 6.49
C ALA A 222 -6.05 -4.22 7.90
N ASP A 223 -6.53 -4.92 8.92
CA ASP A 223 -6.41 -4.54 10.32
C ASP A 223 -4.93 -4.47 10.75
N LEU A 224 -4.15 -5.51 10.49
CA LEU A 224 -2.72 -5.56 10.80
C LEU A 224 -1.94 -4.43 10.10
N ALA A 225 -2.23 -4.19 8.82
CA ALA A 225 -1.61 -3.11 8.06
C ALA A 225 -2.03 -1.73 8.59
N GLY A 226 -3.31 -1.55 8.92
CA GLY A 226 -3.86 -0.33 9.51
C GLY A 226 -3.20 0.03 10.83
N GLU A 227 -3.10 -0.92 11.76
CA GLU A 227 -2.40 -0.73 13.04
C GLU A 227 -0.94 -0.34 12.85
N TRP A 228 -0.24 -1.01 11.91
CA TRP A 228 1.16 -0.73 11.60
C TRP A 228 1.35 0.67 11.03
N PHE A 229 0.59 1.03 10.02
CA PHE A 229 0.69 2.35 9.40
C PHE A 229 0.24 3.49 10.34
N LYS A 230 -0.78 3.31 11.15
CA LYS A 230 -1.17 4.33 12.16
C LYS A 230 -0.02 4.62 13.12
N ARG A 231 0.59 3.58 13.65
CA ARG A 231 1.71 3.71 14.59
C ARG A 231 2.85 4.55 14.03
N TYR A 232 3.25 4.31 12.78
CA TYR A 232 4.46 4.91 12.22
C TYR A 232 4.20 6.12 11.30
N LEU A 233 3.01 6.26 10.73
CA LEU A 233 2.69 7.40 9.87
C LEU A 233 1.92 8.51 10.58
N LEU A 234 1.13 8.18 11.63
CA LEU A 234 0.29 9.15 12.31
C LEU A 234 0.81 9.52 13.71
N GLU A 235 1.32 8.55 14.46
CA GLU A 235 1.77 8.74 15.84
C GLU A 235 3.26 9.07 15.97
N GLY A 236 4.07 8.79 14.94
CA GLY A 236 5.51 9.14 14.88
C GLY A 236 6.38 8.40 15.89
N LYS A 237 6.03 7.13 16.21
CA LYS A 237 6.75 6.30 17.19
C LYS A 237 7.90 5.54 16.56
#